data_35d7c3f930c6971314dfb64a15eceaf1
#
_entry.id   35d7c3f930c6971314dfb64a15eceaf1
#
_cell.length_a   1.000
_cell.length_b   1.000
_cell.length_c   1.000
_cell.angle_alpha   90.00
_cell.angle_beta   90.00
_cell.angle_gamma   90.00
#
_symmetry.space_group_name_H-M   'P 1'
#
loop_
_entity.id
_entity.type
_entity.pdbx_description
1 polymer ?
#
loop_
_entity_poly.entity_id
_entity_poly.type
_entity_poly.pdbx_seq_one_letter_code
_entity_poly.pdbx_strand_id
1 'polypeptide(L)'
;VTTTTHKTLRGPRGGMILCNQEAADKYNFNKAIFPGIQGGPLMHVIAGKAICFKEALEPEFKTYAKNIIDNAKALADGLLNRGFNLVSGGTDNHLMLVDLRSKGVTGKATEKLLDTVNITCNKNAIPNDPEKPFTTSGIRLGTAAVTTRGFNTEDMDKVAEAITLAVTDDDVKKAEAMAIVKALTDSNPLY
;
A
#
# COMPACT_ATOMS: atom_id res chain seq x y z
N VAL A 1 10.30 8.89 -17.42
CA VAL A 1 9.57 8.20 -16.34
C VAL A 1 9.08 9.22 -15.33
N THR A 2 7.84 9.08 -14.87
CA THR A 2 7.29 9.89 -13.79
C THR A 2 7.00 9.01 -12.57
N THR A 3 7.22 9.54 -11.38
CA THR A 3 6.93 8.84 -10.12
C THR A 3 6.53 9.83 -9.03
N THR A 4 6.11 9.31 -7.91
CA THR A 4 5.79 10.10 -6.71
C THR A 4 6.87 9.90 -5.65
N THR A 5 7.10 10.92 -4.83
CA THR A 5 8.06 10.85 -3.71
C THR A 5 7.44 10.38 -2.39
N HIS A 6 6.12 10.38 -2.29
CA HIS A 6 5.37 10.15 -1.04
C HIS A 6 4.75 8.75 -0.89
N LYS A 7 5.17 7.78 -1.70
CA LYS A 7 4.74 6.37 -1.60
C LYS A 7 5.88 5.51 -1.05
N THR A 8 6.34 4.52 -1.77
CA THR A 8 7.41 3.62 -1.31
C THR A 8 8.75 4.31 -1.03
N LEU A 9 9.02 5.48 -1.62
CA LEU A 9 10.18 6.30 -1.26
C LEU A 9 10.07 6.96 0.13
N ARG A 10 8.90 6.99 0.75
CA ARG A 10 8.62 7.58 2.07
C ARG A 10 8.98 9.07 2.21
N GLY A 11 8.98 9.81 1.11
CA GLY A 11 9.30 11.23 1.09
C GLY A 11 8.07 12.13 1.22
N PRO A 12 8.26 13.43 1.11
CA PRO A 12 7.16 14.40 1.12
C PRO A 12 6.29 14.25 -0.11
N ARG A 13 5.05 14.74 -0.03
CA ARG A 13 4.12 14.74 -1.15
C ARG A 13 4.69 15.53 -2.31
N GLY A 14 4.79 14.89 -3.47
CA GLY A 14 5.31 15.50 -4.68
C GLY A 14 5.52 14.48 -5.79
N GLY A 15 5.91 14.99 -6.94
CA GLY A 15 6.28 14.21 -8.12
C GLY A 15 7.78 14.33 -8.44
N MET A 16 8.24 13.44 -9.29
CA MET A 16 9.58 13.44 -9.85
C MET A 16 9.51 12.97 -11.30
N ILE A 17 10.27 13.63 -12.16
CA ILE A 17 10.45 13.23 -13.55
C ILE A 17 11.91 12.79 -13.72
N LEU A 18 12.12 11.62 -14.26
CA LEU A 18 13.43 11.06 -14.61
C LEU A 18 13.48 10.83 -16.12
N CYS A 19 14.54 11.29 -16.77
CA CYS A 19 14.73 11.09 -18.19
C CYS A 19 16.23 10.94 -18.51
N ASN A 20 16.54 10.39 -19.69
CA ASN A 20 17.88 10.42 -20.25
C ASN A 20 18.19 11.81 -20.85
N GLN A 21 19.45 12.03 -21.22
CA GLN A 21 19.90 13.32 -21.76
C GLN A 21 19.19 13.69 -23.06
N GLU A 22 19.00 12.71 -23.96
CA GLU A 22 18.31 12.92 -25.24
C GLU A 22 16.88 13.48 -25.03
N ALA A 23 16.13 12.89 -24.09
CA ALA A 23 14.79 13.38 -23.77
C ALA A 23 14.82 14.74 -23.08
N ALA A 24 15.81 15.00 -22.24
CA ALA A 24 15.99 16.31 -21.60
C ALA A 24 16.25 17.42 -22.62
N ASP A 25 17.08 17.15 -23.63
CA ASP A 25 17.42 18.10 -24.71
C ASP A 25 16.25 18.33 -25.66
N LYS A 26 15.50 17.25 -25.98
CA LYS A 26 14.36 17.31 -26.89
C LYS A 26 13.13 17.97 -26.27
N TYR A 27 12.86 17.66 -25.00
CA TYR A 27 11.66 18.11 -24.29
C TYR A 27 12.09 19.01 -23.13
N ASN A 28 11.82 20.30 -23.22
CA ASN A 28 12.19 21.26 -22.18
C ASN A 28 11.29 21.10 -20.93
N PHE A 29 11.52 20.03 -20.14
CA PHE A 29 10.71 19.71 -18.96
C PHE A 29 10.73 20.84 -17.91
N ASN A 30 11.89 21.49 -17.71
CA ASN A 30 11.98 22.58 -16.75
C ASN A 30 11.08 23.74 -17.11
N LYS A 31 11.03 24.14 -18.39
CA LYS A 31 10.15 25.20 -18.87
C LYS A 31 8.67 24.77 -18.85
N ALA A 32 8.39 23.51 -19.14
CA ALA A 32 7.04 22.95 -19.05
C ALA A 32 6.49 22.98 -17.61
N ILE A 33 7.35 22.72 -16.62
CA ILE A 33 6.98 22.81 -15.21
C ILE A 33 6.91 24.27 -14.77
N PHE A 34 7.95 25.06 -14.97
CA PHE A 34 8.00 26.46 -14.58
C PHE A 34 8.53 27.34 -15.74
N PRO A 35 7.77 28.34 -16.19
CA PRO A 35 6.48 28.80 -15.66
C PRO A 35 5.25 28.13 -16.31
N GLY A 36 5.40 26.98 -16.99
CA GLY A 36 4.34 26.38 -17.79
C GLY A 36 3.09 26.04 -16.97
N ILE A 37 3.22 25.16 -15.96
CA ILE A 37 2.08 24.66 -15.17
C ILE A 37 2.21 24.92 -13.66
N GLN A 38 3.38 25.30 -13.17
CA GLN A 38 3.66 25.58 -11.75
C GLN A 38 4.25 26.99 -11.59
N GLY A 39 4.18 27.49 -10.34
CA GLY A 39 4.75 28.77 -9.92
C GLY A 39 5.93 28.55 -8.95
N GLY A 40 6.04 29.43 -7.95
CA GLY A 40 7.09 29.37 -6.95
C GLY A 40 7.13 28.02 -6.22
N PRO A 41 8.31 27.40 -6.09
CA PRO A 41 8.45 26.08 -5.49
C PRO A 41 8.31 26.14 -3.96
N LEU A 42 7.80 25.05 -3.38
CA LEU A 42 7.72 24.85 -1.94
C LEU A 42 9.07 24.32 -1.43
N MET A 43 9.95 25.22 -0.97
CA MET A 43 11.33 24.87 -0.61
C MET A 43 11.44 23.87 0.53
N HIS A 44 10.51 23.89 1.51
CA HIS A 44 10.47 22.88 2.57
C HIS A 44 10.17 21.47 2.03
N VAL A 45 9.33 21.35 1.00
CA VAL A 45 9.09 20.07 0.30
C VAL A 45 10.35 19.61 -0.43
N ILE A 46 11.06 20.52 -1.09
CA ILE A 46 12.33 20.21 -1.80
C ILE A 46 13.38 19.75 -0.81
N ALA A 47 13.53 20.43 0.34
CA ALA A 47 14.43 20.00 1.41
C ALA A 47 14.06 18.58 1.93
N GLY A 48 12.77 18.32 2.14
CA GLY A 48 12.31 16.99 2.49
C GLY A 48 12.60 15.92 1.43
N LYS A 49 12.50 16.25 0.14
CA LYS A 49 12.91 15.36 -0.95
C LYS A 49 14.41 15.05 -0.91
N ALA A 50 15.26 16.05 -0.62
CA ALA A 50 16.70 15.85 -0.51
C ALA A 50 17.07 14.85 0.59
N ILE A 51 16.41 14.94 1.76
CA ILE A 51 16.58 13.99 2.86
C ILE A 51 16.09 12.61 2.43
N CYS A 52 14.90 12.51 1.85
CA CYS A 52 14.33 11.27 1.35
C CYS A 52 15.27 10.56 0.37
N PHE A 53 15.87 11.29 -0.57
CA PHE A 53 16.79 10.71 -1.55
C PHE A 53 18.11 10.29 -0.92
N LYS A 54 18.61 11.02 0.08
CA LYS A 54 19.78 10.61 0.85
C LYS A 54 19.52 9.30 1.58
N GLU A 55 18.41 9.18 2.29
CA GLU A 55 18.02 7.93 2.94
C GLU A 55 17.86 6.76 1.95
N ALA A 56 17.32 7.03 0.74
CA ALA A 56 17.13 6.01 -0.29
C ALA A 56 18.48 5.51 -0.89
N LEU A 57 19.58 6.22 -0.68
CA LEU A 57 20.93 5.79 -1.08
C LEU A 57 21.62 4.90 -0.05
N GLU A 58 21.13 4.88 1.19
CA GLU A 58 21.71 4.11 2.27
C GLU A 58 21.37 2.61 2.14
N PRO A 59 22.24 1.70 2.64
CA PRO A 59 22.00 0.25 2.60
C PRO A 59 20.69 -0.18 3.28
N GLU A 60 20.29 0.52 4.32
CA GLU A 60 19.06 0.26 5.09
C GLU A 60 17.80 0.38 4.22
N PHE A 61 17.82 1.24 3.21
CA PHE A 61 16.70 1.35 2.29
C PHE A 61 16.53 0.09 1.42
N LYS A 62 17.62 -0.59 1.07
CA LYS A 62 17.56 -1.87 0.35
C LYS A 62 16.93 -2.96 1.23
N THR A 63 17.31 -2.99 2.51
CA THR A 63 16.71 -3.89 3.51
C THR A 63 15.22 -3.60 3.67
N TYR A 64 14.85 -2.34 3.81
CA TYR A 64 13.44 -1.91 3.86
C TYR A 64 12.66 -2.35 2.62
N ALA A 65 13.19 -2.12 1.43
CA ALA A 65 12.54 -2.51 0.18
C ALA A 65 12.36 -4.03 0.07
N LYS A 66 13.36 -4.81 0.51
CA LYS A 66 13.25 -6.27 0.59
C LYS A 66 12.17 -6.70 1.58
N ASN A 67 12.15 -6.12 2.78
CA ASN A 67 11.16 -6.44 3.79
C ASN A 67 9.74 -6.14 3.34
N ILE A 68 9.51 -5.10 2.53
CA ILE A 68 8.21 -4.82 1.94
C ILE A 68 7.74 -6.00 1.08
N ILE A 69 8.61 -6.53 0.24
CA ILE A 69 8.28 -7.64 -0.66
C ILE A 69 8.07 -8.93 0.12
N ASP A 70 8.93 -9.21 1.11
CA ASP A 70 8.81 -10.39 1.95
C ASP A 70 7.50 -10.36 2.76
N ASN A 71 7.15 -9.22 3.33
CA ASN A 71 5.88 -8.99 4.01
C ASN A 71 4.68 -9.14 3.07
N ALA A 72 4.79 -8.65 1.83
CA ALA A 72 3.72 -8.78 0.86
C ALA A 72 3.48 -10.25 0.48
N LYS A 73 4.53 -11.04 0.32
CA LYS A 73 4.43 -12.48 0.08
C LYS A 73 3.81 -13.20 1.28
N ALA A 74 4.28 -12.91 2.49
CA ALA A 74 3.73 -13.51 3.70
C ALA A 74 2.23 -13.19 3.90
N LEU A 75 1.82 -11.94 3.64
CA LEU A 75 0.41 -11.55 3.68
C LEU A 75 -0.40 -12.26 2.58
N ALA A 76 0.14 -12.38 1.38
CA ALA A 76 -0.50 -13.08 0.28
C ALA A 76 -0.73 -14.56 0.63
N ASP A 77 0.30 -15.24 1.13
CA ASP A 77 0.22 -16.65 1.56
C ASP A 77 -0.78 -16.82 2.70
N GLY A 78 -0.75 -15.93 3.69
CA GLY A 78 -1.69 -15.93 4.80
C GLY A 78 -3.16 -15.79 4.36
N LEU A 79 -3.43 -14.96 3.37
CA LEU A 79 -4.78 -14.80 2.78
C LEU A 79 -5.18 -16.00 1.93
N LEU A 80 -4.29 -16.53 1.08
CA LEU A 80 -4.54 -17.73 0.28
C LEU A 80 -4.87 -18.93 1.16
N ASN A 81 -4.11 -19.16 2.24
CA ASN A 81 -4.34 -20.22 3.20
C ASN A 81 -5.69 -20.11 3.93
N ARG A 82 -6.27 -18.91 3.97
CA ARG A 82 -7.59 -18.63 4.54
C ARG A 82 -8.70 -18.56 3.49
N GLY A 83 -8.41 -19.03 2.27
CA GLY A 83 -9.38 -19.17 1.18
C GLY A 83 -9.78 -17.87 0.50
N PHE A 84 -8.95 -16.84 0.54
CA PHE A 84 -9.08 -15.69 -0.35
C PHE A 84 -8.48 -16.00 -1.72
N ASN A 85 -8.99 -15.38 -2.76
CA ASN A 85 -8.41 -15.42 -4.09
C ASN A 85 -7.59 -14.16 -4.33
N LEU A 86 -6.37 -14.31 -4.82
CA LEU A 86 -5.54 -13.19 -5.25
C LEU A 86 -5.49 -13.15 -6.76
N VAL A 87 -5.68 -11.96 -7.34
CA VAL A 87 -5.48 -11.76 -8.77
C VAL A 87 -4.01 -12.08 -9.08
N SER A 88 -3.77 -12.83 -10.16
CA SER A 88 -2.47 -13.42 -10.52
C SER A 88 -1.89 -14.46 -9.53
N GLY A 89 -2.65 -14.93 -8.56
CA GLY A 89 -2.23 -15.99 -7.64
C GLY A 89 -1.24 -15.58 -6.55
N GLY A 90 -0.93 -14.27 -6.44
CA GLY A 90 0.03 -13.77 -5.45
C GLY A 90 0.54 -12.38 -5.80
N THR A 91 1.77 -12.06 -5.34
CA THR A 91 2.42 -10.78 -5.63
C THR A 91 3.94 -10.90 -5.70
N ASP A 92 4.56 -10.11 -6.59
CA ASP A 92 6.02 -9.92 -6.69
C ASP A 92 6.47 -8.53 -6.24
N ASN A 93 5.54 -7.71 -5.76
CA ASN A 93 5.80 -6.33 -5.34
C ASN A 93 5.15 -6.01 -3.99
N HIS A 94 4.93 -4.75 -3.70
CA HIS A 94 4.38 -4.26 -2.42
C HIS A 94 2.85 -4.27 -2.33
N LEU A 95 2.15 -4.61 -3.42
CA LEU A 95 0.69 -4.57 -3.53
C LEU A 95 0.14 -5.93 -3.93
N MET A 96 -1.08 -6.21 -3.51
CA MET A 96 -1.88 -7.32 -3.99
C MET A 96 -3.32 -6.89 -4.20
N LEU A 97 -3.99 -7.52 -5.16
CA LEU A 97 -5.40 -7.33 -5.45
C LEU A 97 -6.15 -8.59 -5.03
N VAL A 98 -7.04 -8.46 -4.08
CA VAL A 98 -7.83 -9.56 -3.51
C VAL A 98 -9.18 -9.60 -4.20
N ASP A 99 -9.52 -10.74 -4.78
CA ASP A 99 -10.84 -11.04 -5.33
C ASP A 99 -11.73 -11.60 -4.22
N LEU A 100 -12.78 -10.88 -3.88
CA LEU A 100 -13.68 -11.18 -2.76
C LEU A 100 -14.90 -12.02 -3.14
N ARG A 101 -15.05 -12.37 -4.42
CA ARG A 101 -16.21 -13.15 -4.90
C ARG A 101 -16.32 -14.50 -4.20
N SER A 102 -15.19 -15.15 -3.89
CA SER A 102 -15.16 -16.41 -3.13
C SER A 102 -15.65 -16.28 -1.69
N LYS A 103 -15.69 -15.06 -1.16
CA LYS A 103 -16.18 -14.74 0.19
C LYS A 103 -17.61 -14.22 0.19
N GLY A 104 -18.23 -14.02 -0.98
CA GLY A 104 -19.59 -13.53 -1.11
C GLY A 104 -19.80 -12.07 -0.67
N VAL A 105 -18.72 -11.27 -0.63
CA VAL A 105 -18.75 -9.87 -0.20
C VAL A 105 -18.21 -8.95 -1.30
N THR A 106 -18.65 -7.69 -1.29
CA THR A 106 -18.17 -6.68 -2.25
C THR A 106 -16.98 -5.91 -1.71
N GLY A 107 -16.21 -5.29 -2.61
CA GLY A 107 -15.10 -4.42 -2.23
C GLY A 107 -15.54 -3.27 -1.33
N LYS A 108 -16.68 -2.64 -1.63
CA LYS A 108 -17.24 -1.56 -0.81
C LYS A 108 -17.66 -2.00 0.59
N ALA A 109 -18.24 -3.18 0.74
CA ALA A 109 -18.61 -3.73 2.04
C ALA A 109 -17.35 -4.04 2.85
N THR A 110 -16.38 -4.71 2.24
CA THR A 110 -15.12 -5.08 2.89
C THR A 110 -14.29 -3.86 3.30
N GLU A 111 -14.18 -2.84 2.45
CA GLU A 111 -13.51 -1.57 2.80
C GLU A 111 -14.08 -0.98 4.10
N LYS A 112 -15.43 -0.95 4.21
CA LYS A 112 -16.10 -0.46 5.42
C LYS A 112 -15.91 -1.36 6.64
N LEU A 113 -16.01 -2.69 6.47
CA LEU A 113 -15.80 -3.63 7.57
C LEU A 113 -14.38 -3.54 8.12
N LEU A 114 -13.38 -3.48 7.26
CA LEU A 114 -11.98 -3.32 7.66
C LEU A 114 -11.71 -1.99 8.36
N ASP A 115 -12.35 -0.92 7.93
CA ASP A 115 -12.25 0.40 8.59
C ASP A 115 -12.77 0.35 10.04
N THR A 116 -13.82 -0.43 10.32
CA THR A 116 -14.35 -0.60 11.69
C THR A 116 -13.38 -1.28 12.64
N VAL A 117 -12.40 -2.01 12.12
CA VAL A 117 -11.35 -2.69 12.92
C VAL A 117 -9.98 -2.02 12.74
N ASN A 118 -9.95 -0.78 12.28
CA ASN A 118 -8.74 0.03 12.06
C ASN A 118 -7.75 -0.56 11.04
N ILE A 119 -8.25 -1.29 10.05
CA ILE A 119 -7.47 -1.74 8.90
C ILE A 119 -7.88 -0.91 7.68
N THR A 120 -7.02 0.00 7.24
CA THR A 120 -7.28 0.84 6.07
C THR A 120 -6.91 0.10 4.78
N CYS A 121 -7.86 -0.02 3.87
CA CYS A 121 -7.64 -0.47 2.50
C CYS A 121 -8.49 0.37 1.53
N ASN A 122 -8.43 0.09 0.25
CA ASN A 122 -9.37 0.64 -0.71
C ASN A 122 -10.05 -0.49 -1.51
N LYS A 123 -11.35 -0.29 -1.78
CA LYS A 123 -12.04 -1.10 -2.80
C LYS A 123 -11.37 -0.92 -4.16
N ASN A 124 -11.32 -1.97 -4.95
CA ASN A 124 -10.66 -1.98 -6.24
C ASN A 124 -11.38 -2.94 -7.20
N ALA A 125 -11.58 -2.50 -8.45
CA ALA A 125 -12.07 -3.40 -9.47
C ALA A 125 -11.05 -4.51 -9.75
N ILE A 126 -11.56 -5.70 -10.03
CA ILE A 126 -10.76 -6.85 -10.49
C ILE A 126 -10.89 -7.02 -12.01
N PRO A 127 -10.03 -7.80 -12.66
CA PRO A 127 -10.21 -8.12 -14.09
C PRO A 127 -11.59 -8.73 -14.34
N ASN A 128 -12.29 -8.22 -15.35
CA ASN A 128 -13.66 -8.63 -15.71
C ASN A 128 -14.64 -8.53 -14.52
N ASP A 129 -14.54 -7.46 -13.74
CA ASP A 129 -15.36 -7.24 -12.57
C ASP A 129 -16.85 -7.16 -12.95
N PRO A 130 -17.74 -8.00 -12.38
CA PRO A 130 -19.18 -7.94 -12.64
C PRO A 130 -19.86 -6.75 -11.94
N GLU A 131 -19.22 -6.17 -10.93
CA GLU A 131 -19.75 -5.06 -10.15
C GLU A 131 -19.46 -3.70 -10.79
N LYS A 132 -20.28 -2.72 -10.42
CA LYS A 132 -20.06 -1.33 -10.85
C LYS A 132 -18.82 -0.73 -10.18
N PRO A 133 -18.15 0.28 -10.79
CA PRO A 133 -16.92 0.90 -10.25
C PRO A 133 -17.03 1.43 -8.82
N PHE A 134 -18.23 1.80 -8.36
CA PHE A 134 -18.46 2.30 -7.00
C PHE A 134 -18.69 1.18 -5.97
N THR A 135 -18.87 -0.06 -6.42
CA THR A 135 -19.08 -1.25 -5.55
C THR A 135 -17.84 -2.11 -5.56
N THR A 136 -17.38 -2.55 -6.74
CA THR A 136 -16.23 -3.43 -7.01
C THR A 136 -16.36 -4.80 -6.34
N SER A 137 -15.63 -5.79 -6.87
CA SER A 137 -15.54 -7.14 -6.29
C SER A 137 -14.23 -7.40 -5.57
N GLY A 138 -13.35 -6.42 -5.47
CA GLY A 138 -12.04 -6.58 -4.84
C GLY A 138 -11.64 -5.44 -3.92
N ILE A 139 -10.55 -5.70 -3.20
CA ILE A 139 -9.80 -4.70 -2.42
C ILE A 139 -8.33 -4.77 -2.81
N ARG A 140 -7.63 -3.65 -2.61
CA ARG A 140 -6.18 -3.57 -2.77
C ARG A 140 -5.52 -3.42 -1.41
N LEU A 141 -4.57 -4.30 -1.14
CA LEU A 141 -3.74 -4.29 0.06
C LEU A 141 -2.28 -3.99 -0.30
N GLY A 142 -1.54 -3.43 0.64
CA GLY A 142 -0.13 -3.15 0.47
C GLY A 142 0.60 -3.11 1.80
N THR A 143 1.90 -3.41 1.79
CA THR A 143 2.71 -3.63 2.99
C THR A 143 3.72 -2.53 3.30
N ALA A 144 3.92 -1.54 2.41
CA ALA A 144 4.95 -0.51 2.61
C ALA A 144 4.77 0.29 3.91
N ALA A 145 3.54 0.68 4.26
CA ALA A 145 3.25 1.47 5.45
C ALA A 145 3.50 0.68 6.74
N VAL A 146 3.03 -0.56 6.81
CA VAL A 146 3.22 -1.43 7.99
C VAL A 146 4.67 -1.88 8.13
N THR A 147 5.39 -2.08 7.02
CA THR A 147 6.84 -2.35 7.05
C THR A 147 7.63 -1.15 7.59
N THR A 148 7.25 0.08 7.20
CA THR A 148 7.82 1.30 7.80
C THR A 148 7.58 1.36 9.31
N ARG A 149 6.44 0.86 9.76
CA ARG A 149 6.07 0.79 11.16
C ARG A 149 6.86 -0.25 11.96
N GLY A 150 7.50 -1.22 11.28
CA GLY A 150 8.30 -2.26 11.91
C GLY A 150 7.71 -3.67 11.81
N PHE A 151 6.57 -3.86 11.16
CA PHE A 151 5.96 -5.17 10.99
C PHE A 151 6.88 -6.09 10.18
N ASN A 152 6.90 -7.35 10.57
CA ASN A 152 7.66 -8.41 9.92
C ASN A 152 6.74 -9.48 9.29
N THR A 153 7.31 -10.54 8.74
CA THR A 153 6.56 -11.62 8.08
C THR A 153 5.64 -12.41 9.02
N GLU A 154 5.98 -12.55 10.30
CA GLU A 154 5.13 -13.22 11.30
C GLU A 154 3.90 -12.37 11.63
N ASP A 155 4.06 -11.05 11.66
CA ASP A 155 2.94 -10.12 11.86
C ASP A 155 1.97 -10.14 10.68
N MET A 156 2.44 -10.45 9.47
CA MET A 156 1.59 -10.54 8.28
C MET A 156 0.58 -11.69 8.36
N ASP A 157 0.90 -12.79 9.01
CA ASP A 157 -0.09 -13.86 9.23
C ASP A 157 -1.20 -13.40 10.18
N LYS A 158 -0.86 -12.66 11.24
CA LYS A 158 -1.84 -12.04 12.16
C LYS A 158 -2.70 -10.98 11.44
N VAL A 159 -2.10 -10.21 10.52
CA VAL A 159 -2.86 -9.27 9.68
C VAL A 159 -3.86 -10.03 8.79
N ALA A 160 -3.44 -11.13 8.17
CA ALA A 160 -4.32 -11.97 7.36
C ALA A 160 -5.45 -12.57 8.20
N GLU A 161 -5.18 -12.98 9.45
CA GLU A 161 -6.18 -13.44 10.40
C GLU A 161 -7.18 -12.33 10.74
N ALA A 162 -6.72 -11.14 11.12
CA ALA A 162 -7.59 -10.01 11.44
C ALA A 162 -8.49 -9.62 10.27
N ILE A 163 -7.96 -9.62 9.03
CA ILE A 163 -8.76 -9.38 7.81
C ILE A 163 -9.83 -10.48 7.66
N THR A 164 -9.46 -11.73 7.87
CA THR A 164 -10.37 -12.87 7.73
C THR A 164 -11.53 -12.78 8.72
N LEU A 165 -11.24 -12.47 9.97
CA LEU A 165 -12.24 -12.29 11.01
C LEU A 165 -13.18 -11.13 10.69
N ALA A 166 -12.64 -9.98 10.29
CA ALA A 166 -13.43 -8.79 10.00
C ALA A 166 -14.41 -8.98 8.83
N VAL A 167 -14.01 -9.73 7.79
CA VAL A 167 -14.82 -9.95 6.59
C VAL A 167 -16.07 -10.80 6.87
N THR A 168 -16.13 -11.53 7.98
CA THR A 168 -17.30 -12.33 8.33
C THR A 168 -18.51 -11.51 8.79
N ASP A 169 -18.33 -10.23 9.09
CA ASP A 169 -19.35 -9.30 9.61
C ASP A 169 -20.02 -9.77 10.93
N ASP A 170 -19.30 -10.52 11.74
CA ASP A 170 -19.71 -11.00 13.05
C ASP A 170 -19.08 -10.13 14.15
N ASP A 171 -19.87 -9.66 15.11
CA ASP A 171 -19.40 -8.69 16.11
C ASP A 171 -18.34 -9.28 17.06
N VAL A 172 -18.43 -10.57 17.41
CA VAL A 172 -17.40 -11.23 18.24
C VAL A 172 -16.08 -11.30 17.47
N LYS A 173 -16.12 -11.72 16.22
CA LYS A 173 -14.93 -11.80 15.35
C LYS A 173 -14.34 -10.43 15.05
N LYS A 174 -15.16 -9.38 14.92
CA LYS A 174 -14.67 -8.02 14.80
C LYS A 174 -13.92 -7.57 16.06
N ALA A 175 -14.41 -7.92 17.25
CA ALA A 175 -13.72 -7.62 18.49
C ALA A 175 -12.37 -8.36 18.59
N GLU A 176 -12.31 -9.62 18.14
CA GLU A 176 -11.06 -10.39 18.04
C GLU A 176 -10.09 -9.72 17.03
N ALA A 177 -10.57 -9.33 15.86
CA ALA A 177 -9.77 -8.62 14.86
C ALA A 177 -9.20 -7.31 15.43
N MET A 178 -10.01 -6.52 16.12
CA MET A 178 -9.55 -5.29 16.79
C MET A 178 -8.48 -5.56 17.85
N ALA A 179 -8.60 -6.63 18.63
CA ALA A 179 -7.61 -7.02 19.61
C ALA A 179 -6.26 -7.37 18.95
N ILE A 180 -6.27 -8.10 17.84
CA ILE A 180 -5.08 -8.42 17.04
C ILE A 180 -4.45 -7.12 16.51
N VAL A 181 -5.23 -6.25 15.89
CA VAL A 181 -4.74 -4.97 15.35
C VAL A 181 -4.13 -4.12 16.45
N LYS A 182 -4.80 -4.03 17.62
CA LYS A 182 -4.28 -3.29 18.76
C LYS A 182 -2.95 -3.86 19.25
N ALA A 183 -2.83 -5.16 19.43
CA ALA A 183 -1.59 -5.80 19.85
C ALA A 183 -0.43 -5.53 18.88
N LEU A 184 -0.67 -5.64 17.57
CA LEU A 184 0.32 -5.35 16.52
C LEU A 184 0.76 -3.88 16.53
N THR A 185 -0.18 -2.97 16.70
CA THR A 185 0.12 -1.52 16.70
C THR A 185 0.77 -1.04 17.97
N ASP A 186 0.45 -1.63 19.12
CA ASP A 186 1.10 -1.33 20.40
C ASP A 186 2.56 -1.82 20.40
N SER A 187 2.83 -2.99 19.79
CA SER A 187 4.19 -3.54 19.65
C SER A 187 5.04 -2.77 18.62
N ASN A 188 4.41 -2.05 17.72
CA ASN A 188 5.06 -1.31 16.63
C ASN A 188 4.54 0.14 16.57
N PRO A 189 4.82 0.98 17.58
CA PRO A 189 4.36 2.37 17.61
C PRO A 189 5.02 3.18 16.49
N LEU A 190 4.32 4.23 16.03
CA LEU A 190 4.85 5.14 15.00
C LEU A 190 5.88 6.14 15.57
N TYR A 191 5.77 6.47 16.86
CA TYR A 191 6.61 7.43 17.57
C TYR A 191 6.95 6.89 18.95
#